data_41d9504f2e33683a524644942852889e
#
_entry.id   41d9504f2e33683a524644942852889e
#
_cell.length_a   1.000
_cell.length_b   1.000
_cell.length_c   1.000
_cell.angle_alpha   90.00
_cell.angle_beta   90.00
_cell.angle_gamma   90.00
#
_symmetry.space_group_name_H-M   'P 1'
#
loop_
_entity.id
_entity.type
_entity.pdbx_description
1 polymer ?
#
loop_
_entity_poly.entity_id
_entity_poly.type
_entity_poly.pdbx_seq_one_letter_code
_entity_poly.pdbx_strand_id
1 'polypeptide(L)'
;MEYISRIVDDVIDRKTEAFNAVSITGPKGCGKTRTARERCKTVIEFQDEDKREGYLAVAETAPKLFLKNPKPILFDEWQDAPKIWGTIRKACDDNPESVGEFYLTGSSSKKINTPHTGTGRITEVTMYPMTLFETGESNGSISLFKLLEDEAYDIDGLTTDIKLEDLFFAVCRGGWPRCMALSKDSAKLEIAKDYYRQIYQKDISAIDGVNRNPEWARTLLWSYARNMATTAKRKNIFSDVKATQNVTDVTLSSYVDALELLYVVKDIDAWTPHLRSKTAIRAAKKHIFVDPSIGLAALGVNPDYFINDLDLFGHVFENMVLRDLLVFAEKHNARVMHYTDDMGVEADAVYQLEDGRYALIEIKTGVNKIPEAEKSLLRFKDIILKYNEKALEKEKHPRDVYKEPSALIVICANATMAYTTESGVRVVPVGCLRD
;
A
#
# COMPACT_ATOMS: atom_id res chain seq x y z
N MET A 1 -13.73 -12.67 17.44
CA MET A 1 -13.12 -11.32 17.44
C MET A 1 -14.10 -10.37 16.77
N GLU A 2 -14.40 -9.27 17.38
CA GLU A 2 -15.19 -8.18 16.79
C GLU A 2 -14.47 -7.62 15.55
N TYR A 3 -15.22 -7.09 14.58
CA TYR A 3 -14.64 -6.48 13.39
C TYR A 3 -13.94 -5.18 13.77
N ILE A 4 -12.70 -5.03 13.33
CA ILE A 4 -11.97 -3.77 13.44
C ILE A 4 -12.24 -2.98 12.16
N SER A 5 -12.86 -1.81 12.28
CA SER A 5 -13.14 -0.94 11.16
C SER A 5 -11.82 -0.58 10.42
N ARG A 6 -11.90 -0.59 9.10
CA ARG A 6 -10.76 -0.36 8.21
C ARG A 6 -10.97 0.96 7.45
N ILE A 7 -9.88 1.64 7.16
CA ILE A 7 -9.93 2.85 6.31
C ILE A 7 -10.53 2.54 4.94
N VAL A 8 -10.30 1.34 4.41
CA VAL A 8 -10.87 0.87 3.15
C VAL A 8 -12.39 0.72 3.19
N ASP A 9 -13.02 0.69 4.37
CA ASP A 9 -14.49 0.62 4.49
C ASP A 9 -15.16 1.82 3.81
N ASP A 10 -14.64 3.03 4.06
CA ASP A 10 -15.13 4.26 3.41
C ASP A 10 -14.98 4.21 1.88
N VAL A 11 -13.88 3.59 1.40
CA VAL A 11 -13.65 3.42 -0.05
C VAL A 11 -14.67 2.47 -0.67
N ILE A 12 -14.91 1.33 -0.01
CA ILE A 12 -15.88 0.33 -0.49
C ILE A 12 -17.27 0.95 -0.51
N ASP A 13 -17.68 1.64 0.56
CA ASP A 13 -19.01 2.24 0.68
C ASP A 13 -19.22 3.28 -0.43
N ARG A 14 -18.26 4.17 -0.66
CA ARG A 14 -18.29 5.12 -1.79
C ARG A 14 -18.37 4.43 -3.17
N LYS A 15 -17.63 3.34 -3.36
CA LYS A 15 -17.63 2.59 -4.64
C LYS A 15 -18.98 1.89 -4.86
N THR A 16 -19.60 1.38 -3.81
CA THR A 16 -20.91 0.72 -3.90
C THR A 16 -22.09 1.67 -4.13
N GLU A 17 -21.90 2.98 -4.01
CA GLU A 17 -22.87 3.98 -4.46
C GLU A 17 -22.90 4.14 -5.99
N ALA A 18 -21.80 3.80 -6.67
CA ALA A 18 -21.64 4.00 -8.11
C ALA A 18 -21.63 2.70 -8.92
N PHE A 19 -21.26 1.58 -8.31
CA PHE A 19 -21.08 0.30 -8.99
C PHE A 19 -21.90 -0.81 -8.35
N ASN A 20 -22.42 -1.72 -9.19
CA ASN A 20 -23.18 -2.85 -8.68
C ASN A 20 -22.29 -3.97 -8.10
N ALA A 21 -21.03 -4.03 -8.54
CA ALA A 21 -20.08 -5.04 -8.06
C ALA A 21 -18.75 -4.41 -7.67
N VAL A 22 -18.18 -4.87 -6.54
CA VAL A 22 -16.86 -4.48 -6.04
C VAL A 22 -15.97 -5.70 -5.89
N SER A 23 -14.80 -5.68 -6.51
CA SER A 23 -13.73 -6.67 -6.36
C SER A 23 -12.69 -6.16 -5.37
N ILE A 24 -12.53 -6.81 -4.22
CA ILE A 24 -11.56 -6.46 -3.20
C ILE A 24 -10.33 -7.34 -3.39
N THR A 25 -9.21 -6.72 -3.78
CA THR A 25 -7.92 -7.39 -4.02
C THR A 25 -6.90 -7.00 -2.94
N GLY A 26 -5.77 -7.69 -2.89
CA GLY A 26 -4.69 -7.40 -1.93
C GLY A 26 -4.03 -8.66 -1.36
N PRO A 27 -3.00 -8.51 -0.50
CA PRO A 27 -2.23 -9.65 0.01
C PRO A 27 -3.10 -10.63 0.79
N LYS A 28 -2.68 -11.89 0.83
CA LYS A 28 -3.31 -12.91 1.67
C LYS A 28 -3.31 -12.45 3.14
N GLY A 29 -4.37 -12.72 3.86
CA GLY A 29 -4.45 -12.45 5.28
C GLY A 29 -4.63 -10.96 5.68
N CYS A 30 -4.76 -10.00 4.74
CA CYS A 30 -4.98 -8.59 5.06
C CYS A 30 -6.43 -8.27 5.51
N GLY A 31 -7.37 -9.23 5.39
CA GLY A 31 -8.72 -9.09 5.94
C GLY A 31 -9.86 -8.98 4.90
N LYS A 32 -9.61 -9.14 3.60
CA LYS A 32 -10.58 -8.96 2.50
C LYS A 32 -11.93 -9.65 2.75
N THR A 33 -11.89 -10.96 2.99
CA THR A 33 -13.10 -11.77 3.24
C THR A 33 -13.88 -11.25 4.44
N ARG A 34 -13.19 -10.89 5.53
CA ARG A 34 -13.85 -10.36 6.73
C ARG A 34 -14.52 -9.01 6.46
N THR A 35 -13.83 -8.10 5.80
CA THR A 35 -14.35 -6.77 5.41
C THR A 35 -15.57 -6.88 4.48
N ALA A 36 -15.51 -7.76 3.48
CA ALA A 36 -16.64 -7.98 2.58
C ALA A 36 -17.84 -8.64 3.29
N ARG A 37 -17.57 -9.58 4.20
CA ARG A 37 -18.59 -10.33 4.94
C ARG A 37 -19.45 -9.42 5.83
N GLU A 38 -18.89 -8.34 6.39
CA GLU A 38 -19.65 -7.38 7.20
C GLU A 38 -20.78 -6.68 6.42
N ARG A 39 -20.69 -6.67 5.09
CA ARG A 39 -21.65 -6.01 4.18
C ARG A 39 -22.61 -6.96 3.50
N CYS A 40 -22.37 -8.28 3.56
CA CYS A 40 -23.08 -9.26 2.75
C CYS A 40 -24.09 -10.07 3.56
N LYS A 41 -25.28 -10.31 2.96
CA LYS A 41 -26.30 -11.20 3.52
C LYS A 41 -26.05 -12.67 3.16
N THR A 42 -25.44 -12.90 2.01
CA THR A 42 -25.09 -14.24 1.52
C THR A 42 -23.60 -14.30 1.29
N VAL A 43 -22.97 -15.40 1.72
CA VAL A 43 -21.54 -15.67 1.51
C VAL A 43 -21.38 -17.01 0.80
N ILE A 44 -20.68 -17.00 -0.33
CA ILE A 44 -20.34 -18.17 -1.14
C ILE A 44 -18.83 -18.30 -1.15
N GLU A 45 -18.33 -19.28 -0.39
CA GLU A 45 -16.90 -19.53 -0.21
C GLU A 45 -16.49 -20.71 -1.10
N PHE A 46 -15.78 -20.44 -2.19
CA PHE A 46 -15.34 -21.50 -3.13
C PHE A 46 -14.23 -22.38 -2.57
N GLN A 47 -13.69 -22.06 -1.40
CA GLN A 47 -12.69 -22.86 -0.68
C GLN A 47 -13.24 -23.56 0.57
N ASP A 48 -14.55 -23.47 0.85
CA ASP A 48 -15.23 -24.25 1.89
C ASP A 48 -15.24 -25.73 1.50
N GLU A 49 -14.42 -26.56 2.14
CA GLU A 49 -14.22 -27.96 1.78
C GLU A 49 -15.52 -28.75 1.73
N ASP A 50 -16.48 -28.48 2.62
CA ASP A 50 -17.77 -29.19 2.68
C ASP A 50 -18.70 -28.84 1.49
N LYS A 51 -18.56 -27.69 0.88
CA LYS A 51 -19.44 -27.16 -0.17
C LYS A 51 -18.74 -26.96 -1.51
N ARG A 52 -17.42 -27.04 -1.53
CA ARG A 52 -16.57 -26.70 -2.68
C ARG A 52 -17.03 -27.39 -3.97
N GLU A 53 -17.17 -28.72 -3.95
CA GLU A 53 -17.54 -29.46 -5.14
C GLU A 53 -18.89 -29.03 -5.69
N GLY A 54 -19.90 -28.87 -4.82
CA GLY A 54 -21.23 -28.39 -5.18
C GLY A 54 -21.20 -26.98 -5.74
N TYR A 55 -20.51 -26.08 -5.10
CA TYR A 55 -20.39 -24.69 -5.56
C TYR A 55 -19.67 -24.57 -6.90
N LEU A 56 -18.58 -25.32 -7.12
CA LEU A 56 -17.86 -25.32 -8.39
C LEU A 56 -18.72 -25.93 -9.51
N ALA A 57 -19.46 -27.01 -9.25
CA ALA A 57 -20.37 -27.59 -10.21
C ALA A 57 -21.50 -26.65 -10.64
N VAL A 58 -22.10 -25.94 -9.68
CA VAL A 58 -23.11 -24.88 -9.94
C VAL A 58 -22.49 -23.70 -10.68
N ALA A 59 -21.30 -23.24 -10.28
CA ALA A 59 -20.59 -22.14 -10.94
C ALA A 59 -20.29 -22.47 -12.42
N GLU A 60 -20.00 -23.73 -12.72
CA GLU A 60 -19.68 -24.19 -14.08
C GLU A 60 -20.93 -24.35 -14.94
N THR A 61 -22.04 -24.89 -14.41
CA THR A 61 -23.22 -25.30 -15.18
C THR A 61 -24.36 -24.32 -15.13
N ALA A 62 -24.60 -23.69 -13.98
CA ALA A 62 -25.76 -22.81 -13.75
C ALA A 62 -25.45 -21.64 -12.80
N PRO A 63 -24.41 -20.82 -13.07
CA PRO A 63 -23.93 -19.77 -12.12
C PRO A 63 -24.98 -18.74 -11.75
N LYS A 64 -25.99 -18.51 -12.59
CA LYS A 64 -27.11 -17.61 -12.31
C LYS A 64 -27.95 -18.04 -11.09
N LEU A 65 -27.88 -19.30 -10.65
CA LEU A 65 -28.58 -19.75 -9.46
C LEU A 65 -28.10 -19.03 -8.20
N PHE A 66 -26.81 -18.70 -8.13
CA PHE A 66 -26.25 -17.92 -7.01
C PHE A 66 -26.89 -16.53 -6.87
N LEU A 67 -27.30 -15.91 -7.98
CA LEU A 67 -27.87 -14.56 -8.00
C LEU A 67 -29.29 -14.50 -7.42
N LYS A 68 -29.93 -15.67 -7.17
CA LYS A 68 -31.25 -15.75 -6.53
C LYS A 68 -31.17 -15.61 -5.01
N ASN A 69 -29.98 -15.69 -4.42
CA ASN A 69 -29.80 -15.53 -2.98
C ASN A 69 -30.03 -14.07 -2.53
N PRO A 70 -30.33 -13.85 -1.23
CA PRO A 70 -30.44 -12.51 -0.66
C PRO A 70 -29.16 -11.67 -0.88
N LYS A 71 -29.34 -10.48 -1.40
CA LYS A 71 -28.24 -9.53 -1.68
C LYS A 71 -28.02 -8.60 -0.48
N PRO A 72 -26.79 -8.05 -0.31
CA PRO A 72 -25.59 -8.27 -1.11
C PRO A 72 -25.01 -9.68 -0.96
N ILE A 73 -24.34 -10.17 -2.03
CA ILE A 73 -23.72 -11.51 -2.11
C ILE A 73 -22.20 -11.36 -2.20
N LEU A 74 -21.48 -12.06 -1.32
CA LEU A 74 -20.04 -12.24 -1.40
C LEU A 74 -19.69 -13.54 -2.14
N PHE A 75 -18.82 -13.42 -3.14
CA PHE A 75 -18.13 -14.54 -3.80
C PHE A 75 -16.67 -14.55 -3.36
N ASP A 76 -16.36 -15.35 -2.34
CA ASP A 76 -15.02 -15.43 -1.76
C ASP A 76 -14.13 -16.36 -2.56
N GLU A 77 -12.90 -15.89 -2.86
CA GLU A 77 -11.92 -16.55 -3.74
C GLU A 77 -12.53 -16.90 -5.12
N TRP A 78 -13.22 -15.92 -5.71
CA TRP A 78 -13.97 -16.07 -6.98
C TRP A 78 -13.13 -16.60 -8.14
N GLN A 79 -11.80 -16.45 -8.11
CA GLN A 79 -10.88 -16.96 -9.14
C GLN A 79 -10.89 -18.48 -9.26
N ASP A 80 -11.37 -19.20 -8.25
CA ASP A 80 -11.58 -20.66 -8.33
C ASP A 80 -12.81 -21.02 -9.18
N ALA A 81 -13.70 -20.05 -9.42
CA ALA A 81 -14.91 -20.17 -10.22
C ALA A 81 -15.03 -19.04 -11.27
N PRO A 82 -14.15 -18.97 -12.31
CA PRO A 82 -14.01 -17.81 -13.19
C PRO A 82 -15.28 -17.40 -13.95
N LYS A 83 -16.24 -18.32 -14.20
CA LYS A 83 -17.52 -18.01 -14.85
C LYS A 83 -18.39 -17.05 -14.03
N ILE A 84 -18.17 -16.95 -12.71
CA ILE A 84 -18.87 -16.02 -11.83
C ILE A 84 -18.64 -14.58 -12.28
N TRP A 85 -17.43 -14.21 -12.69
CA TRP A 85 -17.11 -12.88 -13.20
C TRP A 85 -18.02 -12.47 -14.35
N GLY A 86 -18.13 -13.33 -15.38
CA GLY A 86 -18.99 -13.09 -16.54
C GLY A 86 -20.48 -13.03 -16.16
N THR A 87 -20.89 -13.84 -15.20
CA THR A 87 -22.27 -13.90 -14.70
C THR A 87 -22.66 -12.60 -13.97
N ILE A 88 -21.79 -12.11 -13.08
CA ILE A 88 -21.99 -10.84 -12.36
C ILE A 88 -21.98 -9.68 -13.35
N ARG A 89 -21.00 -9.63 -14.26
CA ARG A 89 -20.94 -8.59 -15.30
C ARG A 89 -22.27 -8.51 -16.07
N LYS A 90 -22.81 -9.66 -16.48
CA LYS A 90 -24.08 -9.70 -17.19
C LYS A 90 -25.25 -9.26 -16.30
N ALA A 91 -25.27 -9.62 -15.03
CA ALA A 91 -26.29 -9.17 -14.08
C ALA A 91 -26.26 -7.63 -13.90
N CYS A 92 -25.08 -7.01 -13.90
CA CYS A 92 -24.93 -5.56 -13.91
C CYS A 92 -25.46 -4.93 -15.21
N ASP A 93 -25.24 -5.58 -16.38
CA ASP A 93 -25.79 -5.11 -17.66
C ASP A 93 -27.33 -5.23 -17.70
N ASP A 94 -27.89 -6.30 -17.13
CA ASP A 94 -29.34 -6.56 -17.11
C ASP A 94 -30.07 -5.62 -16.11
N ASN A 95 -29.37 -5.06 -15.11
CA ASN A 95 -29.89 -4.15 -14.09
C ASN A 95 -28.96 -2.96 -13.85
N PRO A 96 -28.88 -2.00 -14.77
CA PRO A 96 -27.88 -0.93 -14.73
C PRO A 96 -28.08 0.09 -13.59
N GLU A 97 -29.26 0.12 -12.98
CA GLU A 97 -29.58 1.02 -11.84
C GLU A 97 -29.26 0.40 -10.47
N SER A 98 -28.95 -0.91 -10.43
CA SER A 98 -28.61 -1.59 -9.18
C SER A 98 -27.17 -1.25 -8.77
N VAL A 99 -26.95 -1.06 -7.47
CA VAL A 99 -25.66 -0.75 -6.86
C VAL A 99 -25.40 -1.63 -5.64
N GLY A 100 -24.13 -1.96 -5.38
CA GLY A 100 -23.71 -2.63 -4.15
C GLY A 100 -24.23 -4.06 -3.94
N GLU A 101 -24.69 -4.76 -4.98
CA GLU A 101 -25.28 -6.09 -4.85
C GLU A 101 -24.25 -7.24 -4.76
N PHE A 102 -23.03 -7.05 -5.29
CA PHE A 102 -22.05 -8.11 -5.42
C PHE A 102 -20.69 -7.70 -4.91
N TYR A 103 -20.10 -8.56 -4.11
CA TYR A 103 -18.73 -8.46 -3.62
C TYR A 103 -17.93 -9.68 -4.07
N LEU A 104 -16.73 -9.43 -4.57
CA LEU A 104 -15.79 -10.47 -4.96
C LEU A 104 -14.51 -10.27 -4.16
N THR A 105 -13.98 -11.33 -3.58
CA THR A 105 -12.66 -11.28 -2.94
C THR A 105 -11.72 -12.28 -3.60
N GLY A 106 -10.47 -11.88 -3.73
CA GLY A 106 -9.41 -12.72 -4.24
C GLY A 106 -8.06 -12.29 -3.69
N SER A 107 -7.23 -13.25 -3.35
CA SER A 107 -5.91 -13.02 -2.74
C SER A 107 -4.79 -12.79 -3.75
N SER A 108 -5.12 -12.75 -5.03
CA SER A 108 -4.15 -12.52 -6.10
C SER A 108 -4.82 -11.86 -7.29
N SER A 109 -4.08 -10.98 -7.94
CA SER A 109 -4.45 -10.48 -9.26
C SER A 109 -4.09 -11.51 -10.35
N LYS A 110 -4.43 -12.82 -10.13
CA LYS A 110 -4.27 -13.81 -11.18
C LYS A 110 -4.76 -13.22 -12.48
N LYS A 111 -3.95 -13.28 -13.53
CA LYS A 111 -4.43 -13.08 -14.91
C LYS A 111 -5.43 -14.19 -15.23
N ILE A 112 -6.63 -14.05 -14.66
CA ILE A 112 -7.73 -14.94 -15.01
C ILE A 112 -8.12 -14.53 -16.42
N ASN A 113 -8.05 -15.47 -17.33
CA ASN A 113 -8.52 -15.27 -18.70
C ASN A 113 -10.06 -15.15 -18.66
N THR A 114 -10.55 -14.01 -18.19
CA THR A 114 -11.96 -13.67 -18.34
C THR A 114 -12.16 -13.15 -19.76
N PRO A 115 -13.17 -13.64 -20.49
CA PRO A 115 -13.43 -13.20 -21.88
C PRO A 115 -13.71 -11.71 -22.00
N HIS A 116 -14.04 -11.03 -20.89
CA HIS A 116 -14.39 -9.63 -20.82
C HIS A 116 -13.84 -8.98 -19.55
N THR A 117 -13.33 -7.75 -19.68
CA THR A 117 -13.02 -6.90 -18.53
C THR A 117 -14.32 -6.49 -17.82
N GLY A 118 -14.25 -6.23 -16.52
CA GLY A 118 -15.40 -5.73 -15.75
C GLY A 118 -15.64 -4.22 -15.90
N THR A 119 -14.95 -3.55 -16.81
CA THR A 119 -14.92 -2.09 -16.95
C THR A 119 -16.33 -1.46 -16.97
N GLY A 120 -16.55 -0.53 -16.05
CA GLY A 120 -17.84 0.17 -15.89
C GLY A 120 -18.94 -0.62 -15.18
N ARG A 121 -18.71 -1.87 -14.74
CA ARG A 121 -19.65 -2.74 -14.04
C ARG A 121 -19.12 -3.23 -12.71
N ILE A 122 -17.85 -3.68 -12.72
CA ILE A 122 -17.14 -4.18 -11.54
C ILE A 122 -16.00 -3.22 -11.28
N THR A 123 -16.01 -2.58 -10.13
CA THR A 123 -14.89 -1.73 -9.68
C THR A 123 -13.93 -2.54 -8.82
N GLU A 124 -12.67 -2.12 -8.78
CA GLU A 124 -11.64 -2.77 -7.96
C GLU A 124 -11.24 -1.85 -6.80
N VAL A 125 -11.01 -2.46 -5.65
CA VAL A 125 -10.48 -1.81 -4.43
C VAL A 125 -9.30 -2.63 -3.94
N THR A 126 -8.15 -1.99 -3.78
CA THR A 126 -6.96 -2.63 -3.20
C THR A 126 -6.97 -2.47 -1.69
N MET A 127 -6.93 -3.59 -0.97
CA MET A 127 -6.84 -3.61 0.48
C MET A 127 -5.42 -3.96 0.92
N TYR A 128 -4.81 -3.09 1.71
CA TYR A 128 -3.47 -3.27 2.28
C TYR A 128 -3.55 -3.89 3.70
N PRO A 129 -2.42 -4.34 4.28
CA PRO A 129 -2.32 -4.58 5.72
C PRO A 129 -2.74 -3.35 6.53
N MET A 130 -3.03 -3.54 7.81
CA MET A 130 -3.50 -2.49 8.70
C MET A 130 -2.42 -1.42 8.92
N THR A 131 -2.84 -0.16 8.94
CA THR A 131 -2.00 0.99 9.32
C THR A 131 -1.77 1.02 10.84
N LEU A 132 -0.85 1.88 11.30
CA LEU A 132 -0.68 2.14 12.74
C LEU A 132 -1.96 2.67 13.39
N PHE A 133 -2.77 3.44 12.65
CA PHE A 133 -4.07 3.90 13.16
C PHE A 133 -5.07 2.77 13.31
N GLU A 134 -5.18 1.90 12.32
CA GLU A 134 -6.12 0.76 12.35
C GLU A 134 -5.72 -0.30 13.40
N THR A 135 -4.44 -0.42 13.73
CA THR A 135 -3.92 -1.32 14.78
C THR A 135 -3.92 -0.70 16.16
N GLY A 136 -4.21 0.61 16.27
CA GLY A 136 -4.36 1.32 17.53
C GLY A 136 -3.06 1.88 18.14
N GLU A 137 -1.94 1.80 17.43
CA GLU A 137 -0.70 2.46 17.84
C GLU A 137 -0.72 3.97 17.57
N SER A 138 -1.40 4.42 16.51
CA SER A 138 -1.68 5.84 16.33
C SER A 138 -3.01 6.22 16.97
N ASN A 139 -3.03 7.33 17.72
CA ASN A 139 -4.25 7.88 18.32
C ASN A 139 -5.12 8.65 17.31
N GLY A 140 -4.60 8.89 16.11
CA GLY A 140 -5.34 9.50 15.01
C GLY A 140 -5.74 10.97 15.24
N SER A 141 -5.02 11.70 16.05
CA SER A 141 -5.33 13.10 16.33
C SER A 141 -5.06 14.04 15.15
N ILE A 142 -4.21 13.62 14.19
CA ILE A 142 -3.83 14.43 13.02
C ILE A 142 -4.26 13.72 11.74
N SER A 143 -5.12 14.38 10.95
CA SER A 143 -5.50 13.91 9.61
C SER A 143 -4.54 14.47 8.57
N LEU A 144 -3.95 13.57 7.75
CA LEU A 144 -3.09 13.97 6.64
C LEU A 144 -3.85 14.78 5.59
N PHE A 145 -5.08 14.39 5.29
CA PHE A 145 -5.92 15.10 4.33
C PHE A 145 -6.20 16.54 4.78
N LYS A 146 -6.52 16.75 6.07
CA LYS A 146 -6.73 18.11 6.60
C LYS A 146 -5.49 18.99 6.52
N LEU A 147 -4.29 18.42 6.65
CA LEU A 147 -3.03 19.17 6.47
C LEU A 147 -2.87 19.73 5.05
N LEU A 148 -3.51 19.09 4.03
CA LEU A 148 -3.50 19.57 2.65
C LEU A 148 -4.69 20.46 2.32
N GLU A 149 -5.81 20.28 3.01
CA GLU A 149 -7.06 20.97 2.70
C GLU A 149 -7.19 22.31 3.41
N ASP A 150 -6.72 22.40 4.64
CA ASP A 150 -6.93 23.53 5.53
C ASP A 150 -5.58 24.05 6.06
N GLU A 151 -5.16 25.18 5.53
CA GLU A 151 -3.92 25.86 5.97
C GLU A 151 -4.00 26.30 7.45
N ALA A 152 -5.21 26.55 7.97
CA ALA A 152 -5.47 26.94 9.35
C ALA A 152 -5.57 25.75 10.31
N TYR A 153 -5.46 24.50 9.81
CA TYR A 153 -5.53 23.32 10.67
C TYR A 153 -4.38 23.30 11.65
N ASP A 154 -4.71 23.58 12.90
CA ASP A 154 -3.75 23.65 14.01
C ASP A 154 -3.46 22.23 14.53
N ILE A 155 -2.17 21.90 14.59
CA ILE A 155 -1.67 20.63 15.13
C ILE A 155 -0.79 20.81 16.36
N ASP A 156 -0.49 22.05 16.73
CA ASP A 156 0.48 22.37 17.77
C ASP A 156 0.00 21.82 19.12
N GLY A 157 0.90 21.13 19.81
CA GLY A 157 0.61 20.53 21.10
C GLY A 157 -0.14 19.19 21.08
N LEU A 158 -0.52 18.65 19.92
CA LEU A 158 -1.04 17.28 19.85
C LEU A 158 0.06 16.26 20.14
N THR A 159 -0.22 15.30 21.02
CA THR A 159 0.80 14.38 21.55
C THR A 159 0.47 12.93 21.28
N THR A 160 1.51 12.07 21.35
CA THR A 160 1.41 10.62 21.34
C THR A 160 2.28 10.02 22.45
N ASP A 161 1.87 8.86 22.97
CA ASP A 161 2.61 8.10 23.97
C ASP A 161 3.41 6.94 23.36
N ILE A 162 3.35 6.75 22.02
CA ILE A 162 4.07 5.66 21.35
C ILE A 162 5.58 5.85 21.51
N LYS A 163 6.25 4.77 21.91
CA LYS A 163 7.70 4.75 22.07
C LYS A 163 8.36 4.13 20.86
N LEU A 164 9.66 4.36 20.73
CA LEU A 164 10.44 3.81 19.63
C LEU A 164 10.45 2.28 19.64
N GLU A 165 10.47 1.66 20.83
CA GLU A 165 10.42 0.21 21.01
C GLU A 165 9.07 -0.38 20.54
N ASP A 166 7.96 0.34 20.71
CA ASP A 166 6.66 -0.06 20.21
C ASP A 166 6.65 -0.07 18.67
N LEU A 167 7.34 0.89 18.05
CA LEU A 167 7.51 0.93 16.60
C LEU A 167 8.43 -0.20 16.10
N PHE A 168 9.50 -0.54 16.83
CA PHE A 168 10.34 -1.70 16.50
C PHE A 168 9.52 -2.99 16.48
N PHE A 169 8.63 -3.12 17.45
CA PHE A 169 7.71 -4.25 17.51
C PHE A 169 6.68 -4.21 16.37
N ALA A 170 6.06 -3.05 16.13
CA ALA A 170 5.02 -2.89 15.11
C ALA A 170 5.52 -3.22 13.71
N VAL A 171 6.73 -2.78 13.32
CA VAL A 171 7.30 -3.10 12.00
C VAL A 171 7.64 -4.58 11.83
N CYS A 172 8.05 -5.26 12.90
CA CYS A 172 8.33 -6.70 12.86
C CYS A 172 7.05 -7.55 12.88
N ARG A 173 6.03 -7.13 13.62
CA ARG A 173 4.71 -7.78 13.68
C ARG A 173 3.94 -7.63 12.37
N GLY A 174 4.05 -6.45 11.74
CA GLY A 174 3.26 -6.05 10.58
C GLY A 174 1.81 -5.70 10.89
N GLY A 175 1.11 -5.22 9.86
CA GLY A 175 -0.30 -4.83 9.90
C GLY A 175 -1.27 -6.00 9.63
N TRP A 176 -0.96 -7.21 10.06
CA TRP A 176 -1.78 -8.39 9.81
C TRP A 176 -2.92 -8.50 10.83
N PRO A 177 -4.22 -8.50 10.42
CA PRO A 177 -5.36 -8.58 11.33
C PRO A 177 -5.29 -9.77 12.31
N ARG A 178 -4.68 -10.88 11.88
CA ARG A 178 -4.49 -12.06 12.75
C ARG A 178 -3.70 -11.72 14.00
N CYS A 179 -2.75 -10.80 13.92
CA CYS A 179 -1.94 -10.38 15.08
C CYS A 179 -2.80 -9.72 16.16
N MET A 180 -3.88 -9.04 15.79
CA MET A 180 -4.78 -8.37 16.74
C MET A 180 -5.58 -9.35 17.61
N ALA A 181 -5.72 -10.59 17.16
CA ALA A 181 -6.40 -11.66 17.89
C ALA A 181 -5.50 -12.40 18.89
N LEU A 182 -4.19 -12.13 18.89
CA LEU A 182 -3.20 -12.85 19.71
C LEU A 182 -2.77 -12.01 20.90
N SER A 183 -2.66 -12.64 22.06
CA SER A 183 -2.21 -11.99 23.29
C SER A 183 -0.69 -12.01 23.48
N LYS A 184 0.00 -13.03 22.94
CA LYS A 184 1.45 -13.21 23.13
C LYS A 184 2.22 -12.55 21.99
N ASP A 185 3.16 -11.67 22.31
CA ASP A 185 3.96 -10.95 21.32
C ASP A 185 4.84 -11.87 20.46
N SER A 186 5.43 -12.92 21.08
CA SER A 186 6.16 -13.93 20.32
C SER A 186 5.30 -14.61 19.24
N ALA A 187 4.02 -14.87 19.53
CA ALA A 187 3.10 -15.46 18.55
C ALA A 187 2.71 -14.48 17.43
N LYS A 188 2.60 -13.18 17.75
CA LYS A 188 2.36 -12.16 16.74
C LYS A 188 3.51 -12.07 15.72
N LEU A 189 4.76 -12.17 16.20
CA LEU A 189 5.95 -12.14 15.34
C LEU A 189 6.08 -13.37 14.42
N GLU A 190 5.53 -14.51 14.81
CA GLU A 190 5.55 -15.72 13.97
C GLU A 190 4.69 -15.59 12.70
N ILE A 191 3.66 -14.73 12.72
CA ILE A 191 2.76 -14.55 11.57
C ILE A 191 3.54 -14.06 10.34
N ALA A 192 4.36 -13.03 10.48
CA ALA A 192 5.16 -12.50 9.36
C ALA A 192 6.20 -13.50 8.87
N LYS A 193 6.84 -14.25 9.77
CA LYS A 193 7.83 -15.28 9.42
C LYS A 193 7.21 -16.43 8.64
N ASP A 194 6.03 -16.89 9.06
CA ASP A 194 5.32 -17.94 8.33
C ASP A 194 4.82 -17.43 6.97
N TYR A 195 4.28 -16.21 6.92
CA TYR A 195 3.86 -15.56 5.69
C TYR A 195 5.02 -15.48 4.68
N TYR A 196 6.19 -14.98 5.10
CA TYR A 196 7.40 -14.97 4.27
C TYR A 196 7.74 -16.37 3.75
N ARG A 197 7.71 -17.40 4.61
CA ARG A 197 7.99 -18.78 4.21
C ARG A 197 7.03 -19.29 3.16
N GLN A 198 5.72 -19.04 3.32
CA GLN A 198 4.70 -19.45 2.36
C GLN A 198 4.88 -18.78 1.00
N ILE A 199 5.28 -17.50 0.96
CA ILE A 199 5.53 -16.78 -0.29
C ILE A 199 6.54 -17.54 -1.15
N TYR A 200 7.74 -17.78 -0.65
CA TYR A 200 8.80 -18.35 -1.49
C TYR A 200 8.68 -19.84 -1.71
N GLN A 201 8.03 -20.59 -0.79
CA GLN A 201 7.87 -22.04 -0.93
C GLN A 201 6.68 -22.44 -1.81
N LYS A 202 5.59 -21.68 -1.78
CA LYS A 202 4.33 -22.09 -2.40
C LYS A 202 3.71 -21.03 -3.28
N ASP A 203 3.46 -19.83 -2.74
CA ASP A 203 2.58 -18.86 -3.38
C ASP A 203 3.15 -18.31 -4.67
N ILE A 204 4.47 -18.10 -4.75
CA ILE A 204 5.15 -17.55 -5.93
C ILE A 204 5.00 -18.44 -7.17
N SER A 205 4.83 -19.73 -7.00
CA SER A 205 4.57 -20.67 -8.10
C SER A 205 3.06 -20.86 -8.35
N ALA A 206 2.26 -20.81 -7.29
CA ALA A 206 0.81 -21.01 -7.39
C ALA A 206 0.08 -19.85 -8.08
N ILE A 207 0.66 -18.63 -8.07
CA ILE A 207 0.01 -17.42 -8.58
C ILE A 207 -0.37 -17.50 -10.06
N ASP A 208 0.47 -18.10 -10.88
CA ASP A 208 0.30 -18.22 -12.33
C ASP A 208 0.58 -19.62 -12.87
N GLY A 209 0.87 -20.59 -11.99
CA GLY A 209 1.18 -21.98 -12.34
C GLY A 209 2.60 -22.20 -12.88
N VAL A 210 3.44 -21.16 -12.90
CA VAL A 210 4.83 -21.28 -13.32
C VAL A 210 5.66 -21.83 -12.16
N ASN A 211 6.31 -22.97 -12.38
CA ASN A 211 7.18 -23.56 -11.37
C ASN A 211 8.44 -22.68 -11.16
N ARG A 212 8.58 -22.10 -9.97
CA ARG A 212 9.70 -21.25 -9.57
C ARG A 212 10.55 -21.90 -8.50
N ASN A 213 11.86 -21.73 -8.61
CA ASN A 213 12.81 -22.23 -7.61
C ASN A 213 12.66 -21.44 -6.30
N PRO A 214 12.32 -22.10 -5.16
CA PRO A 214 12.15 -21.43 -3.87
C PRO A 214 13.42 -20.72 -3.37
N GLU A 215 14.61 -21.25 -3.63
CA GLU A 215 15.87 -20.63 -3.20
C GLU A 215 16.17 -19.34 -3.96
N TRP A 216 15.80 -19.26 -5.23
CA TRP A 216 15.93 -18.02 -6.01
C TRP A 216 14.94 -16.97 -5.49
N ALA A 217 13.71 -17.39 -5.21
CA ALA A 217 12.70 -16.51 -4.62
C ALA A 217 13.13 -16.01 -3.23
N ARG A 218 13.67 -16.89 -2.39
CA ARG A 218 14.19 -16.54 -1.06
C ARG A 218 15.34 -15.53 -1.15
N THR A 219 16.33 -15.77 -2.03
CA THR A 219 17.47 -14.86 -2.22
C THR A 219 17.01 -13.52 -2.79
N LEU A 220 16.06 -13.52 -3.73
CA LEU A 220 15.50 -12.31 -4.30
C LEU A 220 14.78 -11.46 -3.24
N LEU A 221 13.94 -12.08 -2.41
CA LEU A 221 13.25 -11.39 -1.29
C LEU A 221 14.25 -10.82 -0.29
N TRP A 222 15.34 -11.53 0.01
CA TRP A 222 16.41 -11.04 0.87
C TRP A 222 17.12 -9.82 0.27
N SER A 223 17.42 -9.84 -1.04
CA SER A 223 18.01 -8.70 -1.73
C SER A 223 17.06 -7.50 -1.80
N TYR A 224 15.77 -7.72 -2.04
CA TYR A 224 14.75 -6.67 -1.93
C TYR A 224 14.71 -6.06 -0.53
N ALA A 225 14.78 -6.88 0.52
CA ALA A 225 14.75 -6.42 1.91
C ALA A 225 15.96 -5.55 2.28
N ARG A 226 17.15 -5.86 1.74
CA ARG A 226 18.34 -5.01 1.89
C ARG A 226 18.22 -3.65 1.18
N ASN A 227 17.37 -3.56 0.17
CA ASN A 227 17.15 -2.37 -0.63
C ASN A 227 15.74 -1.75 -0.36
N MET A 228 15.15 -2.06 0.78
CA MET A 228 13.83 -1.55 1.19
C MET A 228 13.84 -0.03 1.26
N ALA A 229 12.78 0.59 0.76
CA ALA A 229 12.60 2.05 0.67
C ALA A 229 13.74 2.79 -0.07
N THR A 230 14.42 2.13 -1.01
CA THR A 230 15.45 2.77 -1.83
C THR A 230 15.09 2.78 -3.32
N THR A 231 15.80 3.62 -4.07
CA THR A 231 15.71 3.69 -5.54
C THR A 231 16.77 2.80 -6.24
N ALA A 232 17.20 1.73 -5.58
CA ALA A 232 18.19 0.80 -6.11
C ALA A 232 17.73 0.23 -7.47
N LYS A 233 18.62 0.24 -8.47
CA LYS A 233 18.28 -0.32 -9.78
C LYS A 233 18.03 -1.82 -9.67
N ARG A 234 16.99 -2.35 -10.32
CA ARG A 234 16.69 -3.80 -10.37
C ARG A 234 17.92 -4.65 -10.73
N LYS A 235 18.83 -4.12 -11.54
CA LYS A 235 20.10 -4.79 -11.87
C LYS A 235 20.94 -5.07 -10.62
N ASN A 236 20.97 -4.16 -9.64
CA ASN A 236 21.75 -4.35 -8.40
C ASN A 236 21.10 -5.45 -7.54
N ILE A 237 19.75 -5.42 -7.42
CA ILE A 237 18.97 -6.45 -6.72
C ILE A 237 19.21 -7.83 -7.36
N PHE A 238 19.20 -7.91 -8.70
CA PHE A 238 19.44 -9.15 -9.43
C PHE A 238 20.87 -9.66 -9.31
N SER A 239 21.85 -8.77 -9.14
CA SER A 239 23.24 -9.16 -8.98
C SER A 239 23.50 -10.02 -7.75
N ASP A 240 22.77 -9.77 -6.66
CA ASP A 240 22.87 -10.58 -5.43
C ASP A 240 22.43 -12.04 -5.68
N VAL A 241 21.35 -12.24 -6.45
CA VAL A 241 20.88 -13.59 -6.81
C VAL A 241 21.85 -14.27 -7.77
N LYS A 242 22.35 -13.54 -8.77
CA LYS A 242 23.29 -14.06 -9.77
C LYS A 242 24.65 -14.40 -9.19
N ALA A 243 25.05 -13.78 -8.09
CA ALA A 243 26.31 -14.10 -7.41
C ALA A 243 26.35 -15.56 -6.92
N THR A 244 25.20 -16.16 -6.65
CA THR A 244 25.10 -17.53 -6.11
C THR A 244 24.37 -18.49 -7.05
N GLN A 245 23.64 -17.97 -8.06
CA GLN A 245 22.76 -18.75 -8.91
C GLN A 245 22.95 -18.41 -10.40
N ASN A 246 22.94 -19.43 -11.24
CA ASN A 246 22.99 -19.23 -12.70
C ASN A 246 21.56 -18.95 -13.23
N VAL A 247 21.16 -17.69 -13.21
CA VAL A 247 19.81 -17.23 -13.59
C VAL A 247 19.87 -15.97 -14.45
N THR A 248 18.94 -15.83 -15.39
CA THR A 248 18.88 -14.66 -16.30
C THR A 248 18.04 -13.52 -15.70
N ASP A 249 18.27 -12.28 -16.16
CA ASP A 249 17.46 -11.11 -15.77
C ASP A 249 15.99 -11.27 -16.17
N VAL A 250 15.72 -11.92 -17.31
CA VAL A 250 14.33 -12.21 -17.75
C VAL A 250 13.62 -13.13 -16.76
N THR A 251 14.30 -14.17 -16.29
CA THR A 251 13.76 -15.07 -15.29
C THR A 251 13.51 -14.33 -13.98
N LEU A 252 14.47 -13.55 -13.47
CA LEU A 252 14.29 -12.78 -12.23
C LEU A 252 13.18 -11.74 -12.34
N SER A 253 13.01 -11.11 -13.51
CA SER A 253 11.88 -10.20 -13.76
C SER A 253 10.54 -10.92 -13.58
N SER A 254 10.40 -12.16 -14.08
CA SER A 254 9.19 -12.97 -13.89
C SER A 254 8.91 -13.31 -12.41
N TYR A 255 9.96 -13.40 -11.57
CA TYR A 255 9.78 -13.55 -10.12
C TYR A 255 9.27 -12.27 -9.47
N VAL A 256 9.81 -11.11 -9.90
CA VAL A 256 9.33 -9.80 -9.41
C VAL A 256 7.87 -9.60 -9.80
N ASP A 257 7.51 -9.87 -11.06
CA ASP A 257 6.12 -9.78 -11.53
C ASP A 257 5.18 -10.66 -10.67
N ALA A 258 5.63 -11.87 -10.31
CA ALA A 258 4.86 -12.76 -9.43
C ALA A 258 4.73 -12.19 -8.00
N LEU A 259 5.78 -11.57 -7.44
CA LEU A 259 5.73 -10.94 -6.13
C LEU A 259 4.83 -9.70 -6.13
N GLU A 260 4.80 -8.92 -7.21
CA GLU A 260 3.86 -7.81 -7.41
C GLU A 260 2.41 -8.31 -7.50
N LEU A 261 2.15 -9.38 -8.27
CA LEU A 261 0.83 -10.01 -8.36
C LEU A 261 0.34 -10.60 -7.03
N LEU A 262 1.27 -11.03 -6.16
CA LEU A 262 0.96 -11.50 -4.80
C LEU A 262 0.79 -10.37 -3.80
N TYR A 263 0.97 -9.12 -4.21
CA TYR A 263 1.00 -7.96 -3.32
C TYR A 263 2.05 -8.09 -2.20
N VAL A 264 3.23 -8.59 -2.54
CA VAL A 264 4.38 -8.72 -1.61
C VAL A 264 5.27 -7.49 -1.69
N VAL A 265 5.59 -7.09 -2.91
CA VAL A 265 6.38 -5.89 -3.21
C VAL A 265 5.58 -4.91 -4.06
N LYS A 266 5.93 -3.65 -3.96
CA LYS A 266 5.34 -2.58 -4.75
C LYS A 266 6.40 -1.53 -5.07
N ASP A 267 6.34 -1.00 -6.28
CA ASP A 267 7.15 0.13 -6.69
C ASP A 267 6.38 1.44 -6.50
N ILE A 268 7.03 2.43 -5.89
CA ILE A 268 6.54 3.81 -5.80
C ILE A 268 7.15 4.60 -6.95
N ASP A 269 6.30 5.20 -7.76
CA ASP A 269 6.72 5.97 -8.94
C ASP A 269 7.38 7.29 -8.52
N ALA A 270 8.30 7.78 -9.37
CA ALA A 270 8.86 9.10 -9.18
C ALA A 270 7.84 10.18 -9.58
N TRP A 271 7.77 11.23 -8.76
CA TRP A 271 6.96 12.42 -9.03
C TRP A 271 7.72 13.43 -9.88
N THR A 272 6.99 14.19 -10.68
CA THR A 272 7.48 15.41 -11.33
C THR A 272 6.42 16.49 -11.27
N PRO A 273 6.81 17.76 -11.10
CA PRO A 273 5.85 18.86 -11.08
C PRO A 273 5.07 19.01 -12.39
N HIS A 274 5.57 18.44 -13.48
CA HIS A 274 4.94 18.52 -14.78
C HIS A 274 4.28 17.19 -15.17
N LEU A 275 2.95 17.10 -15.15
CA LEU A 275 2.16 15.89 -15.45
C LEU A 275 2.50 15.24 -16.81
N ARG A 276 3.01 16.00 -17.78
CA ARG A 276 3.41 15.50 -19.10
C ARG A 276 4.91 15.27 -19.25
N SER A 277 5.67 15.28 -18.15
CA SER A 277 7.11 15.06 -18.17
C SER A 277 7.45 13.61 -18.52
N LYS A 278 8.30 13.43 -19.51
CA LYS A 278 8.88 12.11 -19.83
C LYS A 278 9.89 11.65 -18.77
N THR A 279 10.37 12.56 -17.94
CA THR A 279 11.36 12.28 -16.90
C THR A 279 10.78 11.38 -15.81
N ALA A 280 9.52 11.58 -15.40
CA ALA A 280 8.85 10.72 -14.42
C ALA A 280 8.84 9.26 -14.82
N ILE A 281 8.54 8.98 -16.10
CA ILE A 281 8.47 7.60 -16.63
C ILE A 281 9.84 6.92 -16.64
N ARG A 282 10.93 7.70 -16.71
CA ARG A 282 12.31 7.21 -16.83
C ARG A 282 13.09 7.20 -15.52
N ALA A 283 12.56 7.86 -14.50
CA ALA A 283 13.18 7.92 -13.18
C ALA A 283 13.12 6.55 -12.49
N ALA A 284 14.09 6.31 -11.61
CA ALA A 284 14.12 5.09 -10.82
C ALA A 284 12.91 5.07 -9.88
N LYS A 285 12.30 3.91 -9.70
CA LYS A 285 11.21 3.70 -8.75
C LYS A 285 11.79 3.36 -7.37
N LYS A 286 11.07 3.74 -6.31
CA LYS A 286 11.43 3.35 -4.95
C LYS A 286 10.75 2.01 -4.64
N HIS A 287 11.52 1.03 -4.17
CA HIS A 287 11.05 -0.31 -3.89
C HIS A 287 10.58 -0.44 -2.44
N ILE A 288 9.37 -0.92 -2.23
CA ILE A 288 8.84 -1.19 -0.89
C ILE A 288 8.24 -2.61 -0.80
N PHE A 289 8.21 -3.15 0.40
CA PHE A 289 7.30 -4.23 0.74
C PHE A 289 5.92 -3.64 1.05
N VAL A 290 4.86 -4.33 0.66
CA VAL A 290 3.49 -3.97 1.01
C VAL A 290 3.27 -3.97 2.52
N ASP A 291 4.06 -4.79 3.23
CA ASP A 291 4.26 -4.69 4.68
C ASP A 291 5.72 -4.97 5.01
N PRO A 292 6.42 -4.08 5.77
CA PRO A 292 7.84 -4.23 6.04
C PRO A 292 8.18 -5.50 6.83
N SER A 293 7.24 -6.08 7.57
CA SER A 293 7.46 -7.31 8.32
C SER A 293 7.89 -8.50 7.46
N ILE A 294 7.46 -8.52 6.18
CA ILE A 294 7.89 -9.55 5.22
C ILE A 294 9.39 -9.42 4.94
N GLY A 295 9.85 -8.19 4.69
CA GLY A 295 11.28 -7.91 4.46
C GLY A 295 12.11 -8.20 5.69
N LEU A 296 11.64 -7.85 6.88
CA LEU A 296 12.32 -8.16 8.14
C LEU A 296 12.40 -9.67 8.41
N ALA A 297 11.34 -10.41 8.10
CA ALA A 297 11.38 -11.87 8.15
C ALA A 297 12.41 -12.46 7.17
N ALA A 298 12.58 -11.85 5.97
CA ALA A 298 13.60 -12.26 5.01
C ALA A 298 15.02 -11.97 5.51
N LEU A 299 15.24 -10.87 6.23
CA LEU A 299 16.51 -10.52 6.86
C LEU A 299 16.80 -11.31 8.13
N GLY A 300 15.77 -11.94 8.74
CA GLY A 300 15.90 -12.65 10.01
C GLY A 300 16.02 -11.71 11.22
N VAL A 301 15.47 -10.49 11.12
CA VAL A 301 15.55 -9.43 12.14
C VAL A 301 14.37 -9.54 13.09
N ASN A 302 14.62 -9.30 14.39
CA ASN A 302 13.63 -9.15 15.45
C ASN A 302 13.63 -7.71 16.01
N PRO A 303 12.67 -7.30 16.85
CA PRO A 303 12.62 -5.93 17.38
C PRO A 303 13.90 -5.47 18.08
N ASP A 304 14.57 -6.35 18.84
CA ASP A 304 15.77 -6.00 19.63
C ASP A 304 16.97 -5.63 18.74
N TYR A 305 16.98 -6.09 17.49
CA TYR A 305 18.05 -5.80 16.53
C TYR A 305 18.21 -4.29 16.29
N PHE A 306 17.12 -3.55 16.28
CA PHE A 306 17.13 -2.11 15.97
C PHE A 306 17.78 -1.24 17.02
N ILE A 307 17.95 -1.74 18.25
CA ILE A 307 18.70 -1.04 19.31
C ILE A 307 20.13 -0.75 18.85
N ASN A 308 20.69 -1.64 18.01
CA ASN A 308 22.06 -1.55 17.52
C ASN A 308 22.16 -1.09 16.05
N ASP A 309 21.03 -0.97 15.33
CA ASP A 309 21.00 -0.63 13.90
C ASP A 309 19.81 0.29 13.57
N LEU A 310 19.93 1.55 13.97
CA LEU A 310 18.92 2.57 13.68
C LEU A 310 18.89 2.99 12.20
N ASP A 311 19.96 2.72 11.45
CA ASP A 311 19.98 3.02 10.01
C ASP A 311 19.07 2.05 9.25
N LEU A 312 19.14 0.75 9.56
CA LEU A 312 18.18 -0.22 9.03
C LEU A 312 16.75 0.15 9.46
N PHE A 313 16.55 0.52 10.73
CA PHE A 313 15.24 0.96 11.18
C PHE A 313 14.72 2.17 10.37
N GLY A 314 15.58 3.08 9.96
CA GLY A 314 15.22 4.21 9.09
C GLY A 314 14.50 3.78 7.81
N HIS A 315 15.08 2.85 7.08
CA HIS A 315 14.49 2.32 5.84
C HIS A 315 13.19 1.53 6.08
N VAL A 316 13.15 0.77 7.16
CA VAL A 316 11.95 -0.01 7.55
C VAL A 316 10.81 0.90 7.98
N PHE A 317 11.11 1.94 8.75
CA PHE A 317 10.15 2.95 9.18
C PHE A 317 9.59 3.73 7.98
N GLU A 318 10.46 4.15 7.06
CA GLU A 318 10.04 4.78 5.81
C GLU A 318 9.09 3.86 5.01
N ASN A 319 9.42 2.58 4.85
CA ASN A 319 8.54 1.62 4.20
C ASN A 319 7.17 1.51 4.90
N MET A 320 7.15 1.50 6.24
CA MET A 320 5.90 1.42 7.01
C MET A 320 5.04 2.67 6.78
N VAL A 321 5.63 3.85 6.85
CA VAL A 321 4.91 5.12 6.59
C VAL A 321 4.41 5.16 5.15
N LEU A 322 5.21 4.77 4.16
CA LEU A 322 4.78 4.68 2.76
C LEU A 322 3.59 3.74 2.57
N ARG A 323 3.55 2.59 3.28
CA ARG A 323 2.39 1.70 3.30
C ARG A 323 1.15 2.42 3.84
N ASP A 324 1.28 3.13 4.97
CA ASP A 324 0.15 3.85 5.58
C ASP A 324 -0.34 4.97 4.66
N LEU A 325 0.57 5.71 4.03
CA LEU A 325 0.23 6.72 3.02
C LEU A 325 -0.52 6.13 1.82
N LEU A 326 -0.19 4.91 1.38
CA LEU A 326 -0.93 4.22 0.31
C LEU A 326 -2.37 3.89 0.72
N VAL A 327 -2.59 3.49 1.97
CA VAL A 327 -3.94 3.25 2.50
C VAL A 327 -4.74 4.56 2.53
N PHE A 328 -4.15 5.64 3.02
CA PHE A 328 -4.78 6.96 3.04
C PHE A 328 -5.07 7.47 1.62
N ALA A 329 -4.18 7.18 0.67
CA ALA A 329 -4.36 7.57 -0.72
C ALA A 329 -5.57 6.89 -1.38
N GLU A 330 -5.83 5.63 -1.09
CA GLU A 330 -7.05 4.93 -1.57
C GLU A 330 -8.32 5.64 -1.10
N LYS A 331 -8.34 6.11 0.16
CA LYS A 331 -9.48 6.84 0.71
C LYS A 331 -9.77 8.15 -0.02
N HIS A 332 -8.74 8.90 -0.36
CA HIS A 332 -8.85 10.25 -0.93
C HIS A 332 -8.61 10.31 -2.45
N ASN A 333 -8.56 9.17 -3.15
CA ASN A 333 -8.17 9.07 -4.56
C ASN A 333 -6.84 9.81 -4.84
N ALA A 334 -5.91 9.77 -3.90
CA ALA A 334 -4.60 10.41 -4.00
C ALA A 334 -3.56 9.47 -4.61
N ARG A 335 -2.38 10.02 -4.87
CA ARG A 335 -1.21 9.25 -5.32
C ARG A 335 -0.06 9.45 -4.35
N VAL A 336 0.63 8.36 -4.05
CA VAL A 336 1.90 8.38 -3.31
C VAL A 336 3.02 8.16 -4.30
N MET A 337 3.94 9.10 -4.36
CA MET A 337 5.13 9.09 -5.22
C MET A 337 6.34 9.51 -4.40
N HIS A 338 7.53 9.43 -4.94
CA HIS A 338 8.75 9.96 -4.33
C HIS A 338 9.40 10.99 -5.26
N TYR A 339 10.32 11.79 -4.76
CA TYR A 339 11.10 12.71 -5.59
C TYR A 339 12.59 12.59 -5.29
N THR A 340 13.38 12.55 -6.33
CA THR A 340 14.83 12.66 -6.27
C THR A 340 15.31 13.31 -7.57
N ASP A 341 16.21 14.28 -7.48
CA ASP A 341 16.84 14.92 -8.63
C ASP A 341 18.35 14.72 -8.67
N ASP A 342 18.95 15.12 -9.80
CA ASP A 342 20.40 15.01 -10.03
C ASP A 342 21.23 15.97 -9.16
N MET A 343 20.59 16.92 -8.46
CA MET A 343 21.24 17.86 -7.54
C MET A 343 21.15 17.41 -6.07
N GLY A 344 20.65 16.21 -5.84
CA GLY A 344 20.51 15.61 -4.51
C GLY A 344 19.39 16.26 -3.67
N VAL A 345 18.34 16.79 -4.31
CA VAL A 345 17.11 17.17 -3.64
C VAL A 345 16.18 15.98 -3.64
N GLU A 346 15.70 15.62 -2.46
CA GLU A 346 14.85 14.45 -2.24
C GLU A 346 13.61 14.83 -1.46
N ALA A 347 12.52 14.10 -1.67
CA ALA A 347 11.39 13.98 -0.76
C ALA A 347 11.03 12.50 -0.67
N ASP A 348 10.97 11.97 0.55
CA ASP A 348 10.71 10.55 0.82
C ASP A 348 9.35 10.15 0.25
N ALA A 349 8.35 11.06 0.36
CA ALA A 349 7.07 10.92 -0.31
C ALA A 349 6.53 12.25 -0.85
N VAL A 350 5.78 12.15 -1.95
CA VAL A 350 4.88 13.19 -2.46
C VAL A 350 3.47 12.63 -2.44
N TYR A 351 2.60 13.20 -1.61
CA TYR A 351 1.20 12.82 -1.52
C TYR A 351 0.37 13.82 -2.33
N GLN A 352 -0.19 13.39 -3.47
CA GLN A 352 -0.87 14.27 -4.41
C GLN A 352 -2.35 13.90 -4.58
N LEU A 353 -3.22 14.89 -4.39
CA LEU A 353 -4.67 14.80 -4.62
C LEU A 353 -5.01 14.94 -6.12
N GLU A 354 -6.22 14.53 -6.50
CA GLU A 354 -6.71 14.61 -7.90
C GLU A 354 -6.82 16.05 -8.42
N ASP A 355 -7.06 17.03 -7.54
CA ASP A 355 -7.11 18.47 -7.90
C ASP A 355 -5.72 19.08 -8.09
N GLY A 356 -4.66 18.29 -7.89
CA GLY A 356 -3.27 18.66 -8.05
C GLY A 356 -2.65 19.36 -6.85
N ARG A 357 -3.34 19.52 -5.71
CA ARG A 357 -2.71 19.85 -4.42
C ARG A 357 -1.81 18.72 -3.99
N TYR A 358 -0.69 19.01 -3.35
CA TYR A 358 0.24 17.99 -2.89
C TYR A 358 1.00 18.40 -1.64
N ALA A 359 1.37 17.42 -0.84
CA ALA A 359 2.31 17.57 0.26
C ALA A 359 3.67 16.98 -0.12
N LEU A 360 4.74 17.66 0.30
CA LEU A 360 6.09 17.10 0.35
C LEU A 360 6.33 16.55 1.75
N ILE A 361 6.78 15.31 1.82
CA ILE A 361 6.91 14.57 3.07
C ILE A 361 8.33 14.03 3.20
N GLU A 362 8.99 14.37 4.32
CA GLU A 362 10.21 13.74 4.80
C GLU A 362 9.89 12.81 5.97
N ILE A 363 10.51 11.64 6.02
CA ILE A 363 10.26 10.61 7.03
C ILE A 363 11.54 10.40 7.83
N LYS A 364 11.52 10.69 9.13
CA LYS A 364 12.71 10.68 9.98
C LYS A 364 12.47 9.88 11.26
N THR A 365 13.47 9.12 11.68
CA THR A 365 13.38 8.32 12.92
C THR A 365 13.62 9.14 14.16
N GLY A 366 14.47 10.18 14.08
CA GLY A 366 14.89 10.99 15.23
C GLY A 366 14.57 12.46 15.11
N VAL A 367 14.17 13.10 16.21
CA VAL A 367 13.92 14.55 16.29
C VAL A 367 15.15 15.39 15.92
N ASN A 368 16.35 14.87 16.13
CA ASN A 368 17.61 15.52 15.76
C ASN A 368 17.80 15.66 14.25
N LYS A 369 17.05 14.91 13.43
CA LYS A 369 17.07 14.99 11.96
C LYS A 369 16.01 15.94 11.39
N ILE A 370 15.12 16.49 12.22
CA ILE A 370 14.08 17.42 11.78
C ILE A 370 14.65 18.68 11.11
N PRO A 371 15.71 19.35 11.64
CA PRO A 371 16.26 20.54 10.99
C PRO A 371 16.83 20.27 9.59
N GLU A 372 17.39 19.08 9.36
CA GLU A 372 17.88 18.67 8.05
C GLU A 372 16.71 18.43 7.08
N ALA A 373 15.66 17.73 7.54
CA ALA A 373 14.45 17.48 6.78
C ALA A 373 13.72 18.77 6.38
N GLU A 374 13.59 19.70 7.33
CA GLU A 374 13.04 21.05 7.10
C GLU A 374 13.81 21.79 6.00
N LYS A 375 15.14 21.78 6.08
CA LYS A 375 15.99 22.41 5.07
C LYS A 375 15.82 21.77 3.69
N SER A 376 15.67 20.45 3.61
CA SER A 376 15.42 19.72 2.35
C SER A 376 14.08 20.14 1.74
N LEU A 377 13.00 20.14 2.52
CA LEU A 377 11.66 20.53 2.06
C LEU A 377 11.60 22.01 1.60
N LEU A 378 12.23 22.91 2.34
CA LEU A 378 12.31 24.33 1.96
C LEU A 378 13.12 24.53 0.68
N ARG A 379 14.25 23.83 0.54
CA ARG A 379 15.05 23.87 -0.69
C ARG A 379 14.25 23.42 -1.88
N PHE A 380 13.43 22.37 -1.74
CA PHE A 380 12.55 21.91 -2.79
C PHE A 380 11.52 22.99 -3.16
N LYS A 381 10.85 23.58 -2.18
CA LYS A 381 9.89 24.68 -2.39
C LYS A 381 10.53 25.85 -3.13
N ASP A 382 11.74 26.26 -2.74
CA ASP A 382 12.50 27.33 -3.39
C ASP A 382 12.81 27.03 -4.86
N ILE A 383 13.07 25.77 -5.20
CA ILE A 383 13.31 25.36 -6.59
C ILE A 383 12.04 25.58 -7.43
N ILE A 384 10.87 25.19 -6.90
CA ILE A 384 9.57 25.41 -7.56
C ILE A 384 9.32 26.92 -7.74
N LEU A 385 9.51 27.73 -6.71
CA LEU A 385 9.30 29.18 -6.77
C LEU A 385 10.20 29.84 -7.83
N LYS A 386 11.50 29.57 -7.81
CA LYS A 386 12.46 30.10 -8.79
C LYS A 386 12.16 29.65 -10.21
N TYR A 387 11.64 28.45 -10.39
CA TYR A 387 11.20 27.99 -11.70
C TYR A 387 10.00 28.81 -12.19
N ASN A 388 9.02 29.03 -11.31
CA ASN A 388 7.81 29.79 -11.61
C ASN A 388 8.14 31.26 -11.95
N GLU A 389 9.01 31.93 -11.20
CA GLU A 389 9.50 33.28 -11.50
C GLU A 389 10.09 33.37 -12.90
N LYS A 390 11.02 32.46 -13.25
CA LYS A 390 11.63 32.39 -14.57
C LYS A 390 10.63 32.08 -15.70
N ALA A 391 9.58 31.31 -15.41
CA ALA A 391 8.54 31.00 -16.37
C ALA A 391 7.66 32.23 -16.65
N LEU A 392 7.33 33.00 -15.62
CA LEU A 392 6.57 34.24 -15.73
C LEU A 392 7.36 35.34 -16.47
N GLU A 393 8.65 35.52 -16.14
CA GLU A 393 9.53 36.48 -16.83
C GLU A 393 9.64 36.23 -18.35
N LYS A 394 9.51 34.98 -18.78
CA LYS A 394 9.60 34.57 -20.21
C LYS A 394 8.24 34.56 -20.90
N GLU A 395 7.21 35.17 -20.32
CA GLU A 395 5.83 35.18 -20.85
C GLU A 395 5.30 33.78 -21.22
N LYS A 396 5.75 32.75 -20.48
CA LYS A 396 5.28 31.38 -20.68
C LYS A 396 3.81 31.26 -20.31
N HIS A 397 3.14 30.31 -20.92
CA HIS A 397 1.72 30.07 -20.67
C HIS A 397 1.48 29.73 -19.18
N PRO A 398 0.37 30.18 -18.53
CA PRO A 398 0.05 29.85 -17.13
C PRO A 398 0.12 28.37 -16.76
N ARG A 399 -0.09 27.49 -17.73
CA ARG A 399 0.06 26.02 -17.57
C ARG A 399 1.51 25.56 -17.36
N ASP A 400 2.49 26.42 -17.61
CA ASP A 400 3.91 26.12 -17.41
C ASP A 400 4.41 26.52 -16.02
N VAL A 401 3.54 27.10 -15.20
CA VAL A 401 3.79 27.41 -13.78
C VAL A 401 3.40 26.18 -12.94
N TYR A 402 4.28 25.74 -12.07
CA TYR A 402 4.01 24.62 -11.16
C TYR A 402 3.18 25.07 -9.97
N LYS A 403 2.28 24.21 -9.48
CA LYS A 403 1.65 24.44 -8.17
C LYS A 403 2.70 24.38 -7.08
N GLU A 404 2.60 25.27 -6.11
CA GLU A 404 3.37 25.18 -4.88
C GLU A 404 2.88 23.99 -4.03
N PRO A 405 3.74 23.39 -3.20
CA PRO A 405 3.27 22.40 -2.24
C PRO A 405 2.28 23.03 -1.27
N SER A 406 1.15 22.37 -1.06
CA SER A 406 0.11 22.79 -0.11
C SER A 406 0.53 22.56 1.33
N ALA A 407 1.40 21.58 1.57
CA ALA A 407 1.98 21.33 2.89
C ALA A 407 3.41 20.79 2.78
N LEU A 408 4.23 21.17 3.73
CA LEU A 408 5.56 20.62 4.00
C LEU A 408 5.50 19.85 5.32
N ILE A 409 5.75 18.55 5.30
CA ILE A 409 5.50 17.66 6.44
C ILE A 409 6.75 16.85 6.77
N VAL A 410 7.11 16.78 8.04
CA VAL A 410 8.08 15.84 8.57
C VAL A 410 7.34 14.83 9.44
N ILE A 411 7.27 13.56 9.03
CA ILE A 411 6.73 12.47 9.85
C ILE A 411 7.89 11.88 10.65
N CYS A 412 7.79 11.96 11.98
CA CYS A 412 8.88 11.55 12.87
C CYS A 412 8.48 10.38 13.77
N ALA A 413 9.36 9.36 13.85
CA ALA A 413 9.11 8.16 14.66
C ALA A 413 9.13 8.48 16.16
N ASN A 414 10.13 9.23 16.63
CA ASN A 414 10.34 9.46 18.06
C ASN A 414 9.95 10.87 18.53
N ALA A 415 9.21 11.63 17.73
CA ALA A 415 8.57 12.84 18.19
C ALA A 415 7.35 12.51 19.06
N THR A 416 7.24 13.17 20.21
CA THR A 416 6.11 12.95 21.13
C THR A 416 5.03 14.01 21.01
N MET A 417 5.33 15.15 20.36
CA MET A 417 4.43 16.28 20.19
C MET A 417 4.53 16.84 18.78
N ALA A 418 3.38 17.17 18.21
CA ALA A 418 3.28 17.86 16.93
C ALA A 418 3.45 19.37 17.11
N TYR A 419 4.04 20.01 16.11
CA TYR A 419 4.20 21.46 16.05
C TYR A 419 4.47 21.93 14.63
N THR A 420 4.24 23.22 14.41
CA THR A 420 4.60 23.91 13.18
C THR A 420 5.87 24.74 13.42
N THR A 421 6.89 24.57 12.58
CA THR A 421 8.12 25.38 12.67
C THR A 421 7.87 26.81 12.23
N GLU A 422 8.80 27.74 12.56
CA GLU A 422 8.72 29.14 12.11
C GLU A 422 8.66 29.29 10.59
N SER A 423 9.21 28.32 9.84
CA SER A 423 9.18 28.28 8.38
C SER A 423 7.90 27.66 7.80
N GLY A 424 6.96 27.21 8.65
CA GLY A 424 5.69 26.61 8.24
C GLY A 424 5.74 25.12 7.95
N VAL A 425 6.82 24.42 8.30
CA VAL A 425 6.91 22.95 8.18
C VAL A 425 6.16 22.30 9.33
N ARG A 426 5.27 21.35 9.02
CA ARG A 426 4.47 20.60 9.98
C ARG A 426 5.24 19.38 10.47
N VAL A 427 5.60 19.33 11.74
CA VAL A 427 6.22 18.16 12.37
C VAL A 427 5.14 17.29 12.98
N VAL A 428 4.99 16.08 12.47
CA VAL A 428 3.92 15.14 12.82
C VAL A 428 4.52 13.88 13.44
N PRO A 429 4.28 13.60 14.72
CA PRO A 429 4.57 12.29 15.31
C PRO A 429 3.77 11.20 14.59
N VAL A 430 4.42 10.10 14.21
CA VAL A 430 3.73 9.01 13.51
C VAL A 430 2.56 8.43 14.31
N GLY A 431 2.65 8.44 15.64
CA GLY A 431 1.59 8.00 16.54
C GLY A 431 0.39 8.94 16.67
N CYS A 432 0.40 10.09 15.96
CA CYS A 432 -0.74 11.00 15.85
C CYS A 432 -1.46 10.88 14.50
N LEU A 433 -0.85 10.19 13.51
CA LEU A 433 -1.26 10.25 12.12
C LEU A 433 -2.45 9.32 11.81
N ARG A 434 -3.43 9.83 11.06
CA ARG A 434 -4.52 9.06 10.44
C ARG A 434 -4.96 9.66 9.11
N ASP A 435 -5.88 8.91 8.46
CA ASP A 435 -6.85 9.49 7.50
C ASP A 435 -8.13 8.68 7.30
#